data_21b613ec3243b6659f010b89b765a436
#
_entry.id   21b613ec3243b6659f010b89b765a436
#
_cell.length_a   1.000
_cell.length_b   1.000
_cell.length_c   1.000
_cell.angle_alpha   90.00
_cell.angle_beta   90.00
_cell.angle_gamma   90.00
#
_symmetry.space_group_name_H-M   'P 1'
#
loop_
_entity.id
_entity.type
_entity.pdbx_description
1 polymer ?
#
loop_
_entity_poly.entity_id
_entity_poly.type
_entity_poly.pdbx_seq_one_letter_code
_entity_poly.pdbx_strand_id
1 'polypeptide(L)'
;MVSTLTRPPYRGSSVGLASVIKKTLRALECERADVRLRRRVWITLRQPRMRLDPSRLVFIDETSLNTKMTRLRGRSRRGTRLRAAAPFGRWGTQTFIAGLRCNSLTAPWIIPGAMNRIAFNTYIETQLAPTLEPGDVVILDNLSTHKSVSAAQTLKERGAWFLFLPQYSPDLNPIEMAFSKLKAHMRAAATRNFEDLWQALGNICDLFEPEECWNYFRVSGYASD
;
A
#
# COMPACT_ATOMS: atom_id res chain seq x y z
N MET A 1 -73.50 1.23 7.75
CA MET A 1 -72.76 1.86 8.85
C MET A 1 -71.35 1.29 8.79
N VAL A 2 -70.41 2.05 8.27
CA VAL A 2 -68.98 1.63 8.13
C VAL A 2 -68.18 2.39 9.19
N SER A 3 -67.63 1.64 10.14
CA SER A 3 -66.78 2.17 11.23
C SER A 3 -65.43 2.39 10.74
N THR A 4 -64.97 3.64 10.67
CA THR A 4 -63.62 4.05 10.39
C THR A 4 -62.74 4.00 11.66
N LEU A 5 -61.83 3.04 11.74
CA LEU A 5 -60.79 2.97 12.77
C LEU A 5 -59.61 3.90 12.39
N THR A 6 -59.52 5.02 13.07
CA THR A 6 -58.37 5.92 13.04
C THR A 6 -57.22 5.34 13.86
N ARG A 7 -56.04 5.12 13.22
CA ARG A 7 -54.78 4.77 13.90
C ARG A 7 -54.17 6.01 14.56
N PRO A 8 -53.64 5.91 15.80
CA PRO A 8 -52.92 7.01 16.42
C PRO A 8 -51.52 7.21 15.81
N PRO A 9 -50.98 8.42 15.81
CA PRO A 9 -49.66 8.70 15.26
C PRO A 9 -48.58 8.17 16.19
N TYR A 10 -47.76 7.25 15.71
CA TYR A 10 -46.53 6.82 16.39
C TYR A 10 -45.52 7.96 16.35
N ARG A 11 -45.32 8.65 17.48
CA ARG A 11 -44.15 9.47 17.76
C ARG A 11 -43.04 8.54 18.30
N GLY A 12 -42.25 7.97 17.42
CA GLY A 12 -41.02 7.33 17.76
C GLY A 12 -39.86 8.30 17.52
N SER A 13 -39.34 8.91 18.56
CA SER A 13 -38.03 9.59 18.54
C SER A 13 -36.94 8.52 18.44
N SER A 14 -36.63 8.09 17.23
CA SER A 14 -35.41 7.31 16.98
C SER A 14 -34.22 8.28 16.98
N VAL A 15 -33.48 8.32 18.09
CA VAL A 15 -32.11 8.79 18.08
C VAL A 15 -31.37 7.87 17.12
N GLY A 16 -31.19 8.33 15.90
CA GLY A 16 -30.43 7.60 14.89
C GLY A 16 -28.98 7.51 15.29
N LEU A 17 -28.59 6.40 15.90
CA LEU A 17 -27.19 6.00 15.93
C LEU A 17 -26.72 5.89 14.48
N ALA A 18 -25.97 6.90 14.03
CA ALA A 18 -25.29 6.86 12.75
C ALA A 18 -24.22 5.76 12.82
N SER A 19 -24.58 4.53 12.45
CA SER A 19 -23.62 3.44 12.36
C SER A 19 -22.73 3.67 11.13
N VAL A 20 -21.48 4.04 11.35
CA VAL A 20 -20.47 4.09 10.31
C VAL A 20 -19.96 2.66 10.09
N ILE A 21 -20.24 2.08 8.95
CA ILE A 21 -19.69 0.78 8.57
C ILE A 21 -18.20 0.96 8.30
N LYS A 22 -17.36 0.64 9.27
CA LYS A 22 -15.90 0.53 9.11
C LYS A 22 -15.57 -0.90 8.72
N LYS A 23 -15.16 -1.12 7.46
CA LYS A 23 -14.73 -2.43 6.99
C LYS A 23 -13.22 -2.54 7.15
N THR A 24 -12.76 -3.05 8.28
CA THR A 24 -11.37 -3.45 8.49
C THR A 24 -11.30 -4.97 8.41
N LEU A 25 -10.85 -5.51 7.27
CA LEU A 25 -10.53 -6.93 7.14
C LEU A 25 -9.09 -7.13 7.60
N ARG A 26 -8.91 -7.93 8.64
CA ARG A 26 -7.59 -8.42 9.08
C ARG A 26 -7.48 -9.90 8.74
N ALA A 27 -6.29 -10.34 8.36
CA ALA A 27 -6.02 -11.76 8.19
C ALA A 27 -6.25 -12.49 9.53
N LEU A 28 -6.90 -13.64 9.50
CA LEU A 28 -7.18 -14.45 10.70
C LEU A 28 -5.87 -14.87 11.39
N GLU A 29 -4.82 -15.06 10.62
CA GLU A 29 -3.47 -15.41 11.05
C GLU A 29 -2.83 -14.34 11.95
N CYS A 30 -3.31 -13.10 11.94
CA CYS A 30 -2.88 -12.06 12.89
C CYS A 30 -3.16 -12.42 14.34
N GLU A 31 -4.14 -13.31 14.59
CA GLU A 31 -4.52 -13.76 15.93
C GLU A 31 -3.60 -14.86 16.49
N ARG A 32 -2.71 -15.41 15.69
CA ARG A 32 -1.72 -16.39 16.15
C ARG A 32 -0.81 -15.78 17.21
N ALA A 33 -0.53 -16.53 18.26
CA ALA A 33 0.25 -16.05 19.42
C ALA A 33 1.66 -15.57 19.03
N ASP A 34 2.33 -16.30 18.13
CA ASP A 34 3.67 -15.94 17.62
C ASP A 34 3.66 -14.64 16.80
N VAL A 35 2.63 -14.43 15.97
CA VAL A 35 2.46 -13.20 15.18
C VAL A 35 2.17 -12.01 16.11
N ARG A 36 1.26 -12.17 17.07
CA ARG A 36 0.93 -11.12 18.05
C ARG A 36 2.16 -10.71 18.87
N LEU A 37 2.98 -11.68 19.30
CA LEU A 37 4.20 -11.40 20.03
C LEU A 37 5.19 -10.61 19.18
N ARG A 38 5.45 -11.03 17.93
CA ARG A 38 6.36 -10.32 17.01
C ARG A 38 5.87 -8.91 16.70
N ARG A 39 4.57 -8.72 16.48
CA ARG A 39 3.96 -7.40 16.28
C ARG A 39 4.11 -6.51 17.53
N ARG A 40 3.86 -7.06 18.70
CA ARG A 40 4.07 -6.35 19.97
C ARG A 40 5.52 -5.89 20.11
N VAL A 41 6.49 -6.78 19.92
CA VAL A 41 7.92 -6.44 19.97
C VAL A 41 8.27 -5.34 18.94
N TRP A 42 7.72 -5.43 17.73
CA TRP A 42 7.91 -4.41 16.71
C TRP A 42 7.42 -3.04 17.17
N ILE A 43 6.16 -2.96 17.61
CA ILE A 43 5.50 -1.71 18.00
C ILE A 43 6.13 -1.11 19.27
N THR A 44 6.48 -1.94 20.27
CA THR A 44 6.93 -1.44 21.58
C THR A 44 8.44 -1.22 21.67
N LEU A 45 9.24 -1.93 20.88
CA LEU A 45 10.71 -1.86 21.00
C LEU A 45 11.40 -1.31 19.73
N ARG A 46 10.91 -1.64 18.54
CA ARG A 46 11.56 -1.25 17.29
C ARG A 46 11.08 0.11 16.78
N GLN A 47 9.78 0.31 16.66
CA GLN A 47 9.23 1.59 16.17
C GLN A 47 9.69 2.81 16.96
N PRO A 48 9.72 2.80 18.33
CA PRO A 48 10.23 3.95 19.06
C PRO A 48 11.67 4.35 18.72
N ARG A 49 12.53 3.35 18.44
CA ARG A 49 13.91 3.61 17.98
C ARG A 49 13.97 4.14 16.56
N MET A 50 13.11 3.64 15.67
CA MET A 50 13.02 4.08 14.28
C MET A 50 12.50 5.51 14.16
N ARG A 51 11.62 5.94 15.08
CA ARG A 51 11.13 7.33 15.13
C ARG A 51 12.21 8.37 15.44
N LEU A 52 13.33 7.96 16.01
CA LEU A 52 14.42 8.89 16.30
C LEU A 52 15.09 9.40 15.03
N ASP A 53 15.10 8.59 13.97
CA ASP A 53 15.63 8.96 12.67
C ASP A 53 14.86 8.25 11.54
N PRO A 54 13.68 8.77 11.16
CA PRO A 54 12.88 8.20 10.08
C PRO A 54 13.53 8.31 8.69
N SER A 55 14.49 9.22 8.51
CA SER A 55 15.16 9.46 7.23
C SER A 55 15.97 8.25 6.74
N ARG A 56 16.41 7.41 7.67
CA ARG A 56 17.15 6.16 7.40
C ARG A 56 16.26 4.98 7.00
N LEU A 57 14.95 5.11 7.09
CA LEU A 57 14.03 4.01 6.81
C LEU A 57 13.60 4.04 5.35
N VAL A 58 13.75 2.90 4.68
CA VAL A 58 13.33 2.69 3.30
C VAL A 58 12.39 1.49 3.25
N PHE A 59 11.10 1.74 3.08
CA PHE A 59 10.12 0.66 2.96
C PHE A 59 9.99 0.26 1.51
N ILE A 60 10.24 -1.00 1.18
CA ILE A 60 10.07 -1.52 -0.18
C ILE A 60 8.94 -2.55 -0.22
N ASP A 61 8.20 -2.54 -1.32
CA ASP A 61 7.14 -3.51 -1.59
C ASP A 61 6.85 -3.58 -3.09
N GLU A 62 6.13 -4.61 -3.51
CA GLU A 62 5.68 -4.76 -4.88
C GLU A 62 4.16 -4.74 -5.00
N THR A 63 3.68 -4.26 -6.15
CA THR A 63 2.28 -4.25 -6.46
C THR A 63 2.01 -4.60 -7.92
N SER A 64 0.93 -5.35 -8.15
CA SER A 64 0.50 -5.74 -9.49
C SER A 64 -0.26 -4.60 -10.17
N LEU A 65 0.13 -4.30 -11.41
CA LEU A 65 -0.55 -3.37 -12.32
C LEU A 65 -0.96 -4.10 -13.60
N ASN A 66 -2.08 -3.70 -14.18
CA ASN A 66 -2.53 -4.24 -15.46
C ASN A 66 -3.31 -3.21 -16.29
N THR A 67 -3.41 -3.45 -17.57
CA THR A 67 -4.11 -2.57 -18.53
C THR A 67 -5.65 -2.64 -18.45
N LYS A 68 -6.19 -3.45 -17.51
CA LYS A 68 -7.64 -3.53 -17.23
C LYS A 68 -8.07 -2.61 -16.11
N MET A 69 -7.16 -1.89 -15.47
CA MET A 69 -7.50 -1.05 -14.32
C MET A 69 -8.55 0.00 -14.71
N THR A 70 -9.63 0.04 -13.93
CA THR A 70 -10.74 1.00 -14.08
C THR A 70 -11.19 1.47 -12.71
N ARG A 71 -11.92 2.58 -12.68
CA ARG A 71 -12.56 3.05 -11.45
C ARG A 71 -13.53 1.98 -10.92
N LEU A 72 -13.38 1.61 -9.66
CA LEU A 72 -14.19 0.59 -9.01
C LEU A 72 -15.56 1.11 -8.56
N ARG A 73 -15.72 2.42 -8.47
CA ARG A 73 -16.93 3.09 -7.97
C ARG A 73 -17.13 4.39 -8.73
N GLY A 74 -18.40 4.81 -8.86
CA GLY A 74 -18.80 6.09 -9.42
C GLY A 74 -20.01 6.62 -8.66
N ARG A 75 -20.45 7.84 -9.01
CA ARG A 75 -21.63 8.48 -8.44
C ARG A 75 -22.64 8.74 -9.55
N SER A 76 -23.90 8.49 -9.28
CA SER A 76 -25.04 8.86 -10.13
C SER A 76 -26.10 9.57 -9.29
N ARG A 77 -27.05 10.24 -9.94
CA ARG A 77 -28.20 10.82 -9.23
C ARG A 77 -28.99 9.73 -8.51
N ARG A 78 -29.58 10.07 -7.37
CA ARG A 78 -30.45 9.14 -6.64
C ARG A 78 -31.56 8.63 -7.56
N GLY A 79 -31.76 7.31 -7.57
CA GLY A 79 -32.76 6.66 -8.44
C GLY A 79 -32.27 6.36 -9.87
N THR A 80 -31.04 6.74 -10.24
CA THR A 80 -30.47 6.39 -11.56
C THR A 80 -29.37 5.36 -11.43
N ARG A 81 -29.34 4.39 -12.38
CA ARG A 81 -28.30 3.37 -12.43
C ARG A 81 -27.02 3.96 -13.01
N LEU A 82 -25.90 3.82 -12.29
CA LEU A 82 -24.59 4.11 -12.83
C LEU A 82 -24.23 3.10 -13.93
N ARG A 83 -23.90 3.60 -15.13
CA ARG A 83 -23.36 2.79 -16.23
C ARG A 83 -21.95 3.27 -16.52
N ALA A 84 -21.01 2.35 -16.61
CA ALA A 84 -19.63 2.62 -16.98
C ALA A 84 -19.12 1.48 -17.87
N ALA A 85 -18.30 1.82 -18.85
CA ALA A 85 -17.62 0.85 -19.68
C ALA A 85 -16.38 0.35 -18.92
N ALA A 86 -16.18 -0.98 -18.94
CA ALA A 86 -14.95 -1.62 -18.46
C ALA A 86 -14.26 -2.28 -19.66
N PRO A 87 -12.91 -2.31 -19.71
CA PRO A 87 -12.19 -2.99 -20.79
C PRO A 87 -12.45 -4.48 -20.73
N PHE A 88 -12.68 -5.06 -21.91
CA PHE A 88 -12.88 -6.48 -22.10
C PHE A 88 -11.77 -7.03 -23.03
N GLY A 89 -11.26 -8.22 -22.77
CA GLY A 89 -10.23 -8.85 -23.61
C GLY A 89 -9.03 -9.33 -22.81
N ARG A 90 -7.95 -9.62 -23.52
CA ARG A 90 -6.68 -10.03 -22.90
C ARG A 90 -5.96 -8.81 -22.32
N TRP A 91 -5.41 -8.94 -21.15
CA TRP A 91 -4.60 -7.92 -20.48
C TRP A 91 -3.32 -8.55 -19.97
N GLY A 92 -2.25 -7.80 -20.04
CA GLY A 92 -0.98 -8.17 -19.40
C GLY A 92 -0.93 -7.66 -17.97
N THR A 93 -0.26 -8.41 -17.12
CA THR A 93 0.06 -8.02 -15.76
C THR A 93 1.54 -7.71 -15.67
N GLN A 94 1.87 -6.62 -14.98
CA GLN A 94 3.22 -6.23 -14.65
C GLN A 94 3.34 -6.02 -13.16
N THR A 95 4.53 -6.19 -12.63
CA THR A 95 4.86 -5.89 -11.25
C THR A 95 5.56 -4.54 -11.18
N PHE A 96 5.03 -3.64 -10.37
CA PHE A 96 5.69 -2.41 -9.98
C PHE A 96 6.29 -2.59 -8.59
N ILE A 97 7.56 -2.24 -8.44
CA ILE A 97 8.27 -2.22 -7.18
C ILE A 97 8.87 -0.83 -6.95
N ALA A 98 8.87 -0.36 -5.73
CA ALA A 98 9.46 0.91 -5.34
C ALA A 98 9.87 0.90 -3.88
N GLY A 99 10.66 1.89 -3.48
CA GLY A 99 10.94 2.24 -2.10
C GLY A 99 10.16 3.48 -1.67
N LEU A 100 9.75 3.56 -0.42
CA LEU A 100 9.18 4.73 0.21
C LEU A 100 10.10 5.20 1.33
N ARG A 101 10.60 6.43 1.22
CA ARG A 101 11.26 7.19 2.28
C ARG A 101 10.26 8.13 2.95
N CYS A 102 10.65 8.72 4.06
CA CYS A 102 9.79 9.66 4.78
C CYS A 102 9.49 10.96 4.00
N ASN A 103 10.19 11.22 2.90
CA ASN A 103 10.06 12.43 2.08
C ASN A 103 9.84 12.17 0.58
N SER A 104 9.94 10.93 0.10
CA SER A 104 9.85 10.64 -1.33
C SER A 104 9.57 9.16 -1.62
N LEU A 105 9.03 8.90 -2.82
CA LEU A 105 9.08 7.59 -3.45
C LEU A 105 10.44 7.45 -4.16
N THR A 106 11.12 6.33 -4.00
CA THR A 106 12.48 6.10 -4.53
C THR A 106 12.58 4.79 -5.30
N ALA A 107 13.54 4.68 -6.20
CA ALA A 107 13.85 3.47 -6.96
C ALA A 107 12.63 2.80 -7.60
N PRO A 108 11.72 3.52 -8.30
CA PRO A 108 10.58 2.90 -8.96
C PRO A 108 11.04 2.04 -10.14
N TRP A 109 10.50 0.83 -10.25
CA TRP A 109 10.81 -0.08 -11.35
C TRP A 109 9.60 -0.93 -11.75
N ILE A 110 9.52 -1.24 -13.07
CA ILE A 110 8.47 -2.09 -13.64
C ILE A 110 9.10 -3.34 -14.20
N ILE A 111 8.48 -4.48 -13.88
CA ILE A 111 8.94 -5.80 -14.30
C ILE A 111 7.80 -6.48 -15.05
N PRO A 112 8.05 -7.06 -16.24
CA PRO A 112 7.05 -7.88 -16.90
C PRO A 112 6.79 -9.16 -16.10
N GLY A 113 5.52 -9.45 -15.80
CA GLY A 113 5.11 -10.63 -15.06
C GLY A 113 5.25 -10.50 -13.54
N ALA A 114 5.38 -11.63 -12.85
CA ALA A 114 5.47 -11.70 -11.41
C ALA A 114 6.91 -11.54 -10.89
N MET A 115 7.05 -10.97 -9.69
CA MET A 115 8.32 -10.90 -8.98
C MET A 115 8.86 -12.31 -8.70
N ASN A 116 10.12 -12.51 -9.02
CA ASN A 116 10.89 -13.69 -8.64
C ASN A 116 12.23 -13.28 -8.01
N ARG A 117 12.99 -14.25 -7.51
CA ARG A 117 14.26 -13.98 -6.82
C ARG A 117 15.29 -13.27 -7.71
N ILE A 118 15.35 -13.61 -9.00
CA ILE A 118 16.30 -12.99 -9.94
C ILE A 118 15.92 -11.52 -10.13
N ALA A 119 14.66 -11.24 -10.45
CA ALA A 119 14.16 -9.88 -10.61
C ALA A 119 14.34 -9.06 -9.32
N PHE A 120 14.09 -9.67 -8.14
CA PHE A 120 14.33 -9.01 -6.86
C PHE A 120 15.81 -8.64 -6.67
N ASN A 121 16.73 -9.57 -6.93
CA ASN A 121 18.17 -9.29 -6.84
C ASN A 121 18.58 -8.17 -7.79
N THR A 122 18.14 -8.23 -9.04
CA THR A 122 18.42 -7.19 -10.04
C THR A 122 17.86 -5.83 -9.57
N TYR A 123 16.64 -5.78 -9.04
CA TYR A 123 16.07 -4.56 -8.47
C TYR A 123 16.94 -3.98 -7.36
N ILE A 124 17.32 -4.82 -6.41
CA ILE A 124 18.17 -4.39 -5.28
C ILE A 124 19.50 -3.83 -5.79
N GLU A 125 20.17 -4.55 -6.70
CA GLU A 125 21.48 -4.18 -7.21
C GLU A 125 21.45 -2.91 -8.07
N THR A 126 20.49 -2.83 -9.01
CA THR A 126 20.52 -1.82 -10.08
C THR A 126 19.66 -0.59 -9.80
N GLN A 127 18.61 -0.71 -8.99
CA GLN A 127 17.66 0.37 -8.73
C GLN A 127 17.76 0.89 -7.29
N LEU A 128 17.71 0.00 -6.30
CA LEU A 128 17.63 0.42 -4.91
C LEU A 128 19.01 0.78 -4.33
N ALA A 129 20.01 -0.10 -4.45
CA ALA A 129 21.32 0.10 -3.84
C ALA A 129 22.02 1.42 -4.23
N PRO A 130 21.88 1.94 -5.47
CA PRO A 130 22.42 3.26 -5.82
C PRO A 130 21.79 4.43 -5.05
N THR A 131 20.59 4.26 -4.49
CA THR A 131 19.87 5.31 -3.74
C THR A 131 20.07 5.23 -2.23
N LEU A 132 20.81 4.20 -1.76
CA LEU A 132 21.02 3.96 -0.33
C LEU A 132 22.26 4.66 0.18
N GLU A 133 22.19 5.13 1.42
CA GLU A 133 23.28 5.71 2.18
C GLU A 133 23.71 4.77 3.32
N PRO A 134 24.97 4.88 3.80
CA PRO A 134 25.41 4.11 4.96
C PRO A 134 24.53 4.37 6.18
N GLY A 135 24.01 3.28 6.75
CA GLY A 135 23.10 3.35 7.89
C GLY A 135 21.62 3.23 7.52
N ASP A 136 21.28 3.15 6.24
CA ASP A 136 19.89 2.91 5.81
C ASP A 136 19.39 1.53 6.21
N VAL A 137 18.12 1.47 6.60
CA VAL A 137 17.42 0.24 6.97
C VAL A 137 16.32 -0.01 5.94
N VAL A 138 16.51 -1.03 5.11
CA VAL A 138 15.53 -1.45 4.11
C VAL A 138 14.52 -2.39 4.75
N ILE A 139 13.27 -1.95 4.84
CA ILE A 139 12.18 -2.66 5.52
C ILE A 139 11.22 -3.22 4.48
N LEU A 140 10.92 -4.52 4.59
CA LEU A 140 10.05 -5.21 3.64
C LEU A 140 9.29 -6.32 4.35
N ASP A 141 8.32 -6.91 3.63
CA ASP A 141 7.58 -8.04 4.13
C ASP A 141 8.46 -9.31 4.30
N ASN A 142 7.94 -10.31 4.97
CA ASN A 142 8.69 -11.52 5.32
C ASN A 142 8.46 -12.66 4.32
N LEU A 143 8.40 -12.37 3.01
CA LEU A 143 8.30 -13.38 1.96
C LEU A 143 9.63 -14.13 1.74
N SER A 144 9.54 -15.39 1.33
CA SER A 144 10.71 -16.23 1.06
C SER A 144 11.54 -15.75 -0.13
N THR A 145 10.91 -15.13 -1.12
CA THR A 145 11.55 -14.54 -2.30
C THR A 145 12.49 -13.40 -1.94
N HIS A 146 12.20 -12.66 -0.85
CA HIS A 146 12.99 -11.53 -0.37
C HIS A 146 14.20 -11.94 0.48
N LYS A 147 14.29 -13.20 0.89
CA LYS A 147 15.43 -13.72 1.68
C LYS A 147 16.55 -14.17 0.76
N SER A 148 17.17 -13.22 0.07
CA SER A 148 18.29 -13.45 -0.82
C SER A 148 19.60 -13.06 -0.17
N VAL A 149 20.57 -13.99 -0.17
CA VAL A 149 21.92 -13.75 0.34
C VAL A 149 22.65 -12.72 -0.55
N SER A 150 22.47 -12.80 -1.87
CA SER A 150 23.05 -11.85 -2.82
C SER A 150 22.54 -10.43 -2.57
N ALA A 151 21.23 -10.24 -2.47
CA ALA A 151 20.65 -8.95 -2.17
C ALA A 151 21.12 -8.38 -0.81
N ALA A 152 21.22 -9.24 0.21
CA ALA A 152 21.73 -8.82 1.53
C ALA A 152 23.20 -8.39 1.46
N GLN A 153 24.02 -9.06 0.66
CA GLN A 153 25.41 -8.69 0.44
C GLN A 153 25.53 -7.33 -0.26
N THR A 154 24.72 -7.11 -1.30
CA THR A 154 24.67 -5.82 -2.00
C THR A 154 24.33 -4.66 -1.07
N LEU A 155 23.34 -4.83 -0.17
CA LEU A 155 23.02 -3.80 0.83
C LEU A 155 24.17 -3.57 1.80
N LYS A 156 24.80 -4.64 2.28
CA LYS A 156 25.93 -4.56 3.21
C LYS A 156 27.10 -3.77 2.62
N GLU A 157 27.38 -3.92 1.34
CA GLU A 157 28.42 -3.16 0.61
C GLU A 157 28.11 -1.65 0.55
N ARG A 158 26.84 -1.27 0.66
CA ARG A 158 26.37 0.12 0.79
C ARG A 158 26.30 0.60 2.25
N GLY A 159 26.63 -0.25 3.23
CA GLY A 159 26.47 0.05 4.65
C GLY A 159 25.02 0.04 5.13
N ALA A 160 24.13 -0.59 4.37
CA ALA A 160 22.71 -0.76 4.67
C ALA A 160 22.39 -2.22 5.02
N TRP A 161 21.18 -2.49 5.50
CA TRP A 161 20.74 -3.86 5.81
C TRP A 161 19.23 -4.03 5.72
N PHE A 162 18.81 -5.28 5.54
CA PHE A 162 17.39 -5.66 5.57
C PHE A 162 16.84 -5.79 6.98
N LEU A 163 15.58 -5.41 7.15
CA LEU A 163 14.76 -5.68 8.32
C LEU A 163 13.37 -6.14 7.88
N PHE A 164 12.97 -7.34 8.30
CA PHE A 164 11.70 -7.91 7.88
C PHE A 164 10.58 -7.58 8.85
N LEU A 165 9.45 -7.11 8.30
CA LEU A 165 8.20 -6.87 9.04
C LEU A 165 7.69 -8.17 9.68
N PRO A 166 6.95 -8.08 10.79
CA PRO A 166 6.16 -9.21 11.27
C PRO A 166 5.19 -9.68 10.18
N GLN A 167 4.99 -10.98 10.07
CA GLN A 167 4.03 -11.54 9.11
C GLN A 167 2.63 -10.93 9.32
N TYR A 168 1.85 -10.84 8.25
CA TYR A 168 0.48 -10.32 8.25
C TYR A 168 0.34 -8.92 8.85
N SER A 169 1.27 -8.02 8.54
CA SER A 169 1.34 -6.69 9.12
C SER A 169 1.37 -5.55 8.08
N PRO A 170 0.42 -5.50 7.12
CA PRO A 170 0.39 -4.42 6.13
C PRO A 170 0.14 -3.04 6.75
N ASP A 171 -0.49 -3.00 7.93
CA ASP A 171 -0.71 -1.78 8.71
C ASP A 171 0.59 -1.17 9.28
N LEU A 172 1.67 -1.96 9.35
CA LEU A 172 3.01 -1.51 9.73
C LEU A 172 3.88 -1.16 8.50
N ASN A 173 3.34 -1.23 7.30
CA ASN A 173 4.04 -0.93 6.06
C ASN A 173 3.48 0.35 5.42
N PRO A 174 4.12 1.53 5.57
CA PRO A 174 3.61 2.80 5.04
C PRO A 174 3.47 2.83 3.52
N ILE A 175 4.26 2.04 2.77
CA ILE A 175 4.21 2.00 1.30
C ILE A 175 2.88 1.45 0.77
N GLU A 176 2.14 0.69 1.57
CA GLU A 176 0.81 0.19 1.20
C GLU A 176 -0.20 1.34 0.99
N MET A 177 -0.09 2.41 1.78
CA MET A 177 -0.90 3.62 1.58
C MET A 177 -0.47 4.35 0.31
N ALA A 178 0.82 4.46 0.03
CA ALA A 178 1.34 5.02 -1.20
C ALA A 178 0.86 4.21 -2.43
N PHE A 179 0.90 2.88 -2.36
CA PHE A 179 0.38 2.02 -3.44
C PHE A 179 -1.15 2.09 -3.59
N SER A 180 -1.88 2.36 -2.53
CA SER A 180 -3.32 2.62 -2.61
C SER A 180 -3.62 3.89 -3.41
N LYS A 181 -2.87 5.00 -3.18
CA LYS A 181 -2.93 6.23 -3.97
C LYS A 181 -2.53 5.97 -5.41
N LEU A 182 -1.38 5.36 -5.64
CA LEU A 182 -0.88 5.01 -6.97
C LEU A 182 -1.93 4.24 -7.78
N LYS A 183 -2.51 3.19 -7.21
CA LYS A 183 -3.58 2.42 -7.86
C LYS A 183 -4.84 3.23 -8.14
N ALA A 184 -5.18 4.20 -7.30
CA ALA A 184 -6.33 5.09 -7.53
C ALA A 184 -6.08 5.98 -8.76
N HIS A 185 -4.89 6.56 -8.88
CA HIS A 185 -4.49 7.36 -10.05
C HIS A 185 -4.41 6.50 -11.32
N MET A 186 -3.81 5.31 -11.25
CA MET A 186 -3.76 4.38 -12.39
C MET A 186 -5.16 3.99 -12.89
N ARG A 187 -6.12 3.76 -11.97
CA ARG A 187 -7.52 3.50 -12.35
C ARG A 187 -8.18 4.72 -12.98
N ALA A 188 -7.80 5.91 -12.57
CA ALA A 188 -8.30 7.16 -13.16
C ALA A 188 -7.70 7.41 -14.55
N ALA A 189 -6.42 7.12 -14.76
CA ALA A 189 -5.73 7.20 -16.05
C ALA A 189 -6.30 6.23 -17.09
N ALA A 190 -6.85 5.09 -16.63
CA ALA A 190 -7.54 4.10 -17.47
C ALA A 190 -6.72 3.67 -18.71
N THR A 191 -5.42 3.48 -18.54
CA THR A 191 -4.46 3.08 -19.59
C THR A 191 -4.83 1.72 -20.19
N ARG A 192 -4.60 1.54 -21.50
CA ARG A 192 -5.03 0.34 -22.23
C ARG A 192 -3.88 -0.44 -22.87
N ASN A 193 -2.70 0.11 -22.90
CA ASN A 193 -1.46 -0.53 -23.33
C ASN A 193 -0.35 -0.28 -22.28
N PHE A 194 0.78 -0.95 -22.46
CA PHE A 194 1.89 -0.83 -21.51
C PHE A 194 2.64 0.49 -21.59
N GLU A 195 2.74 1.07 -22.77
CA GLU A 195 3.43 2.35 -22.97
C GLU A 195 2.71 3.48 -22.24
N ASP A 196 1.39 3.60 -22.40
CA ASP A 196 0.56 4.54 -21.64
C ASP A 196 0.62 4.27 -20.15
N LEU A 197 0.68 2.98 -19.74
CA LEU A 197 0.79 2.59 -18.34
C LEU A 197 2.10 3.07 -17.74
N TRP A 198 3.22 2.90 -18.43
CA TRP A 198 4.54 3.35 -17.98
C TRP A 198 4.62 4.87 -17.89
N GLN A 199 4.13 5.56 -18.90
CA GLN A 199 4.07 7.03 -18.92
C GLN A 199 3.21 7.57 -17.76
N ALA A 200 2.02 7.01 -17.59
CA ALA A 200 1.13 7.38 -16.48
C ALA A 200 1.79 7.12 -15.12
N LEU A 201 2.49 5.99 -14.98
CA LEU A 201 3.15 5.62 -13.73
C LEU A 201 4.29 6.59 -13.38
N GLY A 202 5.12 6.98 -14.36
CA GLY A 202 6.16 8.01 -14.17
C GLY A 202 5.55 9.30 -13.63
N ASN A 203 4.54 9.83 -14.30
CA ASN A 203 3.84 11.05 -13.87
C ASN A 203 3.21 10.92 -12.46
N ILE A 204 2.74 9.72 -12.09
CA ILE A 204 2.15 9.46 -10.76
C ILE A 204 3.23 9.40 -9.68
N CYS A 205 4.41 8.86 -9.99
CA CYS A 205 5.53 8.85 -9.03
C CYS A 205 5.93 10.27 -8.60
N ASP A 206 5.84 11.24 -9.50
CA ASP A 206 6.13 12.66 -9.23
C ASP A 206 5.08 13.36 -8.36
N LEU A 207 3.93 12.73 -8.10
CA LEU A 207 2.85 13.27 -7.24
C LEU A 207 3.03 12.96 -5.75
N PHE A 208 4.11 12.30 -5.36
CA PHE A 208 4.37 11.97 -3.96
C PHE A 208 5.16 13.09 -3.28
N GLU A 209 4.43 14.01 -2.64
CA GLU A 209 4.98 15.14 -1.91
C GLU A 209 5.64 14.70 -0.58
N PRO A 210 6.70 15.40 -0.11
CA PRO A 210 7.37 15.07 1.13
C PRO A 210 6.45 15.03 2.36
N GLU A 211 5.53 15.98 2.48
CA GLU A 211 4.55 16.02 3.57
C GLU A 211 3.63 14.80 3.57
N GLU A 212 3.21 14.35 2.40
CA GLU A 212 2.38 13.16 2.25
C GLU A 212 3.14 11.89 2.63
N CYS A 213 4.38 11.75 2.18
CA CYS A 213 5.25 10.63 2.55
C CYS A 213 5.48 10.59 4.07
N TRP A 214 5.73 11.75 4.69
CA TRP A 214 5.82 11.86 6.14
C TRP A 214 4.53 11.43 6.84
N ASN A 215 3.36 11.81 6.33
CA ASN A 215 2.08 11.40 6.87
C ASN A 215 1.87 9.88 6.82
N TYR A 216 2.34 9.19 5.78
CA TYR A 216 2.32 7.73 5.73
C TYR A 216 3.19 7.10 6.83
N PHE A 217 4.38 7.64 7.06
CA PHE A 217 5.26 7.21 8.15
C PHE A 217 4.60 7.43 9.52
N ARG A 218 4.00 8.59 9.72
CA ARG A 218 3.30 8.96 10.96
C ARG A 218 2.14 8.00 11.25
N VAL A 219 1.26 7.77 10.28
CA VAL A 219 0.11 6.87 10.43
C VAL A 219 0.54 5.43 10.71
N SER A 220 1.64 4.97 10.13
CA SER A 220 2.21 3.64 10.37
C SER A 220 3.06 3.56 11.64
N GLY A 221 3.28 4.68 12.35
CA GLY A 221 3.96 4.72 13.64
C GLY A 221 5.48 4.91 13.57
N TYR A 222 6.05 5.42 12.46
CA TYR A 222 7.50 5.64 12.27
C TYR A 222 7.93 7.10 12.30
N ALA A 223 7.00 8.03 12.42
CA ALA A 223 7.27 9.45 12.64
C ALA A 223 6.39 9.99 13.76
N SER A 224 6.84 11.05 14.43
CA SER A 224 6.05 11.80 15.40
C SER A 224 5.17 12.84 14.72
N ASP A 225 4.20 13.36 15.45
CA ASP A 225 3.37 14.49 15.05
C ASP A 225 4.17 15.77 14.87
#